data_09e8789d3499a3e9b12dc0df91f8de0d
#
_entry.id   09e8789d3499a3e9b12dc0df91f8de0d
#
_cell.length_a   1.000
_cell.length_b   1.000
_cell.length_c   1.000
_cell.angle_alpha   90.00
_cell.angle_beta   90.00
_cell.angle_gamma   90.00
#
_symmetry.space_group_name_H-M   'P 1'
#
loop_
_entity.id
_entity.type
_entity.pdbx_description
1 polymer ?
#
loop_
_entity_poly.entity_id
_entity_poly.type
_entity_poly.pdbx_seq_one_letter_code
_entity_poly.pdbx_strand_id
1 'polypeptide(L)'
;MNRHDTSPLTAEEQHPHRGEWLRDIVFGLNDGLVTTLVFIMVVNGVAAGRVVLVALGEVIAGGLSMALGAYLSAETASDIRDYRIAMERHEIRNEPDEERAELRDLYRRKGFRGGMLDGIVDHLTADEERWLQAMMRDEHGMVEENHRHPITDGLLVGLAFVAGGIIPVLPYLLPVPYHPVWSYVLTALTALVFGALKSRYTLRSPQRSALQFLIVVTIGTVVGAGLGLALHAV
;
A
#
# COMPACT_ATOMS: atom_id res chain seq x y z
N MET A 1 -20.31 -4.25 -46.67
CA MET A 1 -20.78 -5.23 -45.64
C MET A 1 -19.59 -5.47 -44.71
N ASN A 2 -19.35 -4.49 -43.80
CA ASN A 2 -18.24 -4.52 -42.83
C ASN A 2 -18.78 -5.16 -41.55
N ARG A 3 -18.26 -6.35 -41.23
CA ARG A 3 -18.45 -6.94 -39.90
C ARG A 3 -17.58 -6.15 -38.92
N HIS A 4 -18.20 -5.46 -37.97
CA HIS A 4 -17.52 -5.01 -36.77
C HIS A 4 -17.03 -6.26 -36.03
N ASP A 5 -15.74 -6.42 -36.01
CA ASP A 5 -15.03 -7.39 -35.18
C ASP A 5 -15.10 -6.87 -33.72
N THR A 6 -16.11 -7.37 -33.00
CA THR A 6 -16.22 -7.18 -31.54
C THR A 6 -15.50 -8.34 -30.85
N SER A 7 -14.18 -8.39 -31.01
CA SER A 7 -13.36 -9.27 -30.17
C SER A 7 -13.54 -8.81 -28.72
N PRO A 8 -13.98 -9.68 -27.79
CA PRO A 8 -13.94 -9.31 -26.39
C PRO A 8 -12.49 -9.05 -26.01
N LEU A 9 -12.23 -7.88 -25.41
CA LEU A 9 -10.93 -7.53 -24.84
C LEU A 9 -10.43 -8.73 -24.04
N THR A 10 -9.24 -9.21 -24.35
CA THR A 10 -8.67 -10.36 -23.68
C THR A 10 -8.48 -10.06 -22.21
N ALA A 11 -8.63 -11.06 -21.33
CA ALA A 11 -8.54 -10.95 -19.87
C ALA A 11 -7.23 -10.30 -19.34
N GLU A 12 -6.28 -10.02 -20.22
CA GLU A 12 -5.01 -9.39 -19.95
C GLU A 12 -5.10 -7.85 -19.80
N GLU A 13 -6.17 -7.21 -20.29
CA GLU A 13 -6.37 -5.75 -20.20
C GLU A 13 -7.07 -5.30 -18.90
N GLN A 14 -7.44 -6.23 -18.00
CA GLN A 14 -8.12 -5.92 -16.73
C GLN A 14 -7.19 -5.84 -15.52
N HIS A 15 -5.94 -5.42 -15.64
CA HIS A 15 -4.94 -5.51 -14.57
C HIS A 15 -4.43 -4.21 -13.92
N PRO A 16 -5.23 -3.16 -13.65
CA PRO A 16 -4.77 -2.07 -12.78
C PRO A 16 -4.64 -2.49 -11.30
N HIS A 17 -5.44 -3.45 -10.82
CA HIS A 17 -5.56 -3.77 -9.38
C HIS A 17 -4.45 -4.66 -8.79
N ARG A 18 -3.62 -5.32 -9.60
CA ARG A 18 -2.55 -6.20 -9.10
C ARG A 18 -1.41 -5.47 -8.39
N GLY A 19 -1.27 -4.17 -8.55
CA GLY A 19 -0.20 -3.37 -7.92
C GLY A 19 -0.48 -2.97 -6.47
N GLU A 20 -1.73 -2.68 -6.13
CA GLU A 20 -2.10 -2.14 -4.82
C GLU A 20 -2.02 -3.20 -3.71
N TRP A 21 -2.66 -4.37 -3.90
CA TRP A 21 -2.58 -5.43 -2.91
C TRP A 21 -1.16 -5.94 -2.68
N LEU A 22 -0.32 -5.92 -3.72
CA LEU A 22 1.09 -6.28 -3.59
C LEU A 22 1.84 -5.25 -2.73
N ARG A 23 1.56 -3.95 -2.91
CA ARG A 23 2.13 -2.88 -2.08
C ARG A 23 1.79 -3.10 -0.60
N ASP A 24 0.52 -3.40 -0.31
CA ASP A 24 0.02 -3.58 1.03
C ASP A 24 0.60 -4.83 1.71
N ILE A 25 0.67 -5.95 0.98
CA ILE A 25 1.35 -7.17 1.47
C ILE A 25 2.83 -6.91 1.71
N VAL A 26 3.53 -6.28 0.77
CA VAL A 26 4.96 -5.98 0.93
C VAL A 26 5.19 -5.06 2.11
N PHE A 27 4.31 -4.06 2.30
CA PHE A 27 4.38 -3.13 3.42
C PHE A 27 4.18 -3.87 4.76
N GLY A 28 3.06 -4.55 4.93
CA GLY A 28 2.75 -5.26 6.17
C GLY A 28 3.78 -6.34 6.51
N LEU A 29 4.16 -7.17 5.54
CA LEU A 29 5.14 -8.24 5.75
C LEU A 29 6.53 -7.70 6.11
N ASN A 30 7.01 -6.67 5.40
CA ASN A 30 8.30 -6.06 5.71
C ASN A 30 8.30 -5.40 7.08
N ASP A 31 7.23 -4.72 7.45
CA ASP A 31 7.10 -4.09 8.75
C ASP A 31 7.08 -5.13 9.87
N GLY A 32 6.30 -6.21 9.73
CA GLY A 32 6.30 -7.32 10.68
C GLY A 32 7.70 -7.99 10.83
N LEU A 33 8.39 -8.25 9.71
CA LEU A 33 9.74 -8.81 9.73
C LEU A 33 10.72 -7.93 10.52
N VAL A 34 10.76 -6.63 10.21
CA VAL A 34 11.75 -5.71 10.78
C VAL A 34 11.41 -5.37 12.21
N THR A 35 10.15 -5.00 12.49
CA THR A 35 9.71 -4.58 13.83
C THR A 35 9.88 -5.70 14.83
N THR A 36 9.41 -6.91 14.52
CA THR A 36 9.55 -8.06 15.42
C THR A 36 11.00 -8.46 15.61
N LEU A 37 11.84 -8.41 14.54
CA LEU A 37 13.27 -8.70 14.70
C LEU A 37 13.96 -7.69 15.61
N VAL A 38 13.73 -6.39 15.40
CA VAL A 38 14.27 -5.31 16.26
C VAL A 38 13.84 -5.53 17.71
N PHE A 39 12.56 -5.80 17.91
CA PHE A 39 11.98 -6.04 19.22
C PHE A 39 12.60 -7.26 19.92
N ILE A 40 12.77 -8.39 19.21
CA ILE A 40 13.45 -9.58 19.71
C ILE A 40 14.89 -9.26 20.14
N MET A 41 15.63 -8.49 19.34
CA MET A 41 17.00 -8.11 19.68
C MET A 41 17.09 -7.28 20.96
N VAL A 42 16.16 -6.34 21.13
CA VAL A 42 16.06 -5.55 22.38
C VAL A 42 15.71 -6.44 23.57
N VAL A 43 14.66 -7.25 23.47
CA VAL A 43 14.18 -8.10 24.58
C VAL A 43 15.21 -9.18 24.95
N ASN A 44 15.92 -9.75 23.96
CA ASN A 44 16.97 -10.73 24.22
C ASN A 44 18.13 -10.16 25.05
N GLY A 45 18.44 -8.86 24.87
CA GLY A 45 19.43 -8.15 25.70
C GLY A 45 19.01 -7.98 27.16
N VAL A 46 17.69 -7.87 27.43
CA VAL A 46 17.16 -7.51 28.75
C VAL A 46 16.51 -8.70 29.49
N ALA A 47 15.80 -9.58 28.76
CA ALA A 47 14.98 -10.64 29.35
C ALA A 47 14.90 -11.89 28.45
N ALA A 48 16.04 -12.51 28.17
CA ALA A 48 16.17 -13.64 27.24
C ALA A 48 15.15 -14.78 27.47
N GLY A 49 14.79 -15.07 28.71
CA GLY A 49 13.82 -16.13 29.07
C GLY A 49 12.35 -15.82 28.72
N ARG A 50 12.03 -14.61 28.28
CA ARG A 50 10.65 -14.17 27.95
C ARG A 50 10.46 -13.77 26.50
N VAL A 51 11.47 -13.94 25.66
CA VAL A 51 11.48 -13.45 24.26
C VAL A 51 10.25 -13.95 23.48
N VAL A 52 9.91 -15.24 23.57
CA VAL A 52 8.79 -15.83 22.81
C VAL A 52 7.46 -15.17 23.20
N LEU A 53 7.16 -15.09 24.50
CA LEU A 53 5.89 -14.54 24.98
C LEU A 53 5.73 -13.07 24.57
N VAL A 54 6.80 -12.31 24.74
CA VAL A 54 6.77 -10.86 24.47
C VAL A 54 6.75 -10.59 22.97
N ALA A 55 7.50 -11.36 22.17
CA ALA A 55 7.50 -11.25 20.72
C ALA A 55 6.14 -11.66 20.09
N LEU A 56 5.49 -12.71 20.59
CA LEU A 56 4.14 -13.08 20.13
C LEU A 56 3.12 -11.99 20.50
N GLY A 57 3.25 -11.41 21.69
CA GLY A 57 2.42 -10.28 22.09
C GLY A 57 2.58 -9.06 21.15
N GLU A 58 3.81 -8.76 20.79
CA GLU A 58 4.13 -7.69 19.81
C GLU A 58 3.54 -8.00 18.44
N VAL A 59 3.72 -9.22 17.90
CA VAL A 59 3.18 -9.63 16.59
C VAL A 59 1.66 -9.49 16.55
N ILE A 60 0.97 -9.89 17.60
CA ILE A 60 -0.51 -9.77 17.67
C ILE A 60 -0.92 -8.31 17.78
N ALA A 61 -0.31 -7.55 18.68
CA ALA A 61 -0.64 -6.15 18.90
C ALA A 61 -0.29 -5.30 17.67
N GLY A 62 0.88 -5.52 17.08
CA GLY A 62 1.33 -4.86 15.85
C GLY A 62 0.42 -5.18 14.66
N GLY A 63 0.10 -6.45 14.45
CA GLY A 63 -0.82 -6.88 13.40
C GLY A 63 -2.21 -6.26 13.53
N LEU A 64 -2.75 -6.20 14.75
CA LEU A 64 -4.02 -5.53 15.01
C LEU A 64 -3.94 -4.01 14.77
N SER A 65 -2.87 -3.36 15.25
CA SER A 65 -2.64 -1.93 15.03
C SER A 65 -2.55 -1.60 13.54
N MET A 66 -1.80 -2.41 12.77
CA MET A 66 -1.66 -2.26 11.33
C MET A 66 -3.00 -2.48 10.59
N ALA A 67 -3.78 -3.48 11.01
CA ALA A 67 -5.11 -3.74 10.44
C ALA A 67 -6.05 -2.56 10.66
N LEU A 68 -6.13 -2.06 11.89
CA LEU A 68 -7.00 -0.92 12.23
C LEU A 68 -6.53 0.38 11.57
N GLY A 69 -5.22 0.63 11.51
CA GLY A 69 -4.65 1.80 10.85
C GLY A 69 -4.92 1.81 9.34
N ALA A 70 -4.74 0.68 8.67
CA ALA A 70 -5.03 0.55 7.24
C ALA A 70 -6.54 0.68 6.95
N TYR A 71 -7.40 0.08 7.80
CA TYR A 71 -8.85 0.25 7.73
C TYR A 71 -9.25 1.72 7.81
N LEU A 72 -8.80 2.44 8.86
CA LEU A 72 -9.14 3.85 9.05
C LEU A 72 -8.59 4.74 7.92
N SER A 73 -7.41 4.42 7.40
CA SER A 73 -6.84 5.14 6.25
C SER A 73 -7.70 4.98 4.99
N ALA A 74 -8.14 3.76 4.70
CA ALA A 74 -8.99 3.46 3.54
C ALA A 74 -10.39 4.08 3.69
N GLU A 75 -10.98 4.02 4.89
CA GLU A 75 -12.26 4.66 5.22
C GLU A 75 -12.18 6.18 5.01
N THR A 76 -11.15 6.81 5.59
CA THR A 76 -10.93 8.26 5.43
C THR A 76 -10.75 8.67 3.97
N ALA A 77 -10.04 7.87 3.19
CA ALA A 77 -9.90 8.14 1.75
C ALA A 77 -11.23 8.04 1.00
N SER A 78 -12.09 7.09 1.39
CA SER A 78 -13.46 6.98 0.86
C SER A 78 -14.31 8.19 1.23
N ASP A 79 -14.31 8.59 2.50
CA ASP A 79 -15.08 9.75 2.99
C ASP A 79 -14.69 11.05 2.28
N ILE A 80 -13.38 11.28 2.10
CA ILE A 80 -12.87 12.45 1.38
C ILE A 80 -13.35 12.46 -0.08
N ARG A 81 -13.34 11.29 -0.72
CA ARG A 81 -13.83 11.17 -2.10
C ARG A 81 -15.33 11.46 -2.19
N ASP A 82 -16.12 10.85 -1.29
CA ASP A 82 -17.57 11.02 -1.28
C ASP A 82 -17.95 12.48 -1.01
N TYR A 83 -17.21 13.14 -0.11
CA TYR A 83 -17.35 14.57 0.14
C TYR A 83 -17.06 15.40 -1.13
N ARG A 84 -16.00 15.12 -1.86
CA ARG A 84 -15.66 15.84 -3.10
C ARG A 84 -16.70 15.62 -4.19
N ILE A 85 -17.19 14.39 -4.37
CA ILE A 85 -18.26 14.07 -5.31
C ILE A 85 -19.52 14.86 -4.97
N ALA A 86 -19.87 14.95 -3.69
CA ALA A 86 -21.05 15.69 -3.26
C ALA A 86 -20.89 17.20 -3.48
N MET A 87 -19.70 17.74 -3.24
CA MET A 87 -19.38 19.16 -3.46
C MET A 87 -19.44 19.49 -4.94
N GLU A 88 -18.76 18.76 -5.79
CA GLU A 88 -18.73 18.93 -7.24
C GLU A 88 -20.14 18.86 -7.86
N ARG A 89 -20.92 17.86 -7.42
CA ARG A 89 -22.32 17.76 -7.87
C ARG A 89 -23.17 18.95 -7.43
N HIS A 90 -22.88 19.55 -6.29
CA HIS A 90 -23.53 20.75 -5.82
C HIS A 90 -23.18 21.97 -6.70
N GLU A 91 -21.89 22.12 -7.03
CA GLU A 91 -21.37 23.21 -7.85
C GLU A 91 -21.91 23.12 -9.29
N ILE A 92 -21.86 21.96 -9.92
CA ILE A 92 -22.46 21.71 -11.25
C ILE A 92 -23.94 22.12 -11.31
N ARG A 93 -24.69 21.91 -10.21
CA ARG A 93 -26.12 22.24 -10.18
C ARG A 93 -26.42 23.72 -9.88
N ASN A 94 -25.59 24.35 -9.06
CA ASN A 94 -25.89 25.73 -8.59
C ASN A 94 -25.06 26.78 -9.32
N GLU A 95 -23.89 26.43 -9.85
CA GLU A 95 -22.96 27.33 -10.53
C GLU A 95 -22.49 26.78 -11.90
N PRO A 96 -23.47 26.33 -12.77
CA PRO A 96 -23.13 25.56 -13.97
C PRO A 96 -22.31 26.35 -15.00
N ASP A 97 -22.40 27.69 -15.03
CA ASP A 97 -21.62 28.51 -15.94
C ASP A 97 -20.15 28.59 -15.52
N GLU A 98 -19.90 28.65 -14.22
CA GLU A 98 -18.55 28.67 -13.66
C GLU A 98 -17.88 27.31 -13.87
N GLU A 99 -18.55 26.23 -13.50
CA GLU A 99 -18.09 24.85 -13.69
C GLU A 99 -17.80 24.51 -15.15
N ARG A 100 -18.64 25.01 -16.06
CA ARG A 100 -18.42 24.85 -17.50
C ARG A 100 -17.16 25.61 -17.96
N ALA A 101 -16.91 26.80 -17.39
CA ALA A 101 -15.71 27.56 -17.71
C ALA A 101 -14.45 26.87 -17.17
N GLU A 102 -14.50 26.26 -15.99
CA GLU A 102 -13.42 25.49 -15.41
C GLU A 102 -13.08 24.25 -16.25
N LEU A 103 -14.09 23.45 -16.61
CA LEU A 103 -13.91 22.31 -17.52
C LEU A 103 -13.29 22.76 -18.85
N ARG A 104 -13.73 23.90 -19.41
CA ARG A 104 -13.17 24.49 -20.64
C ARG A 104 -11.70 24.83 -20.48
N ASP A 105 -11.29 25.41 -19.34
CA ASP A 105 -9.90 25.75 -19.07
C ASP A 105 -9.04 24.52 -18.84
N LEU A 106 -9.55 23.48 -18.19
CA LEU A 106 -8.89 22.18 -18.07
C LEU A 106 -8.55 21.59 -19.44
N TYR A 107 -9.52 21.51 -20.34
CA TYR A 107 -9.31 20.95 -21.69
C TYR A 107 -8.45 21.86 -22.56
N ARG A 108 -8.51 23.20 -22.36
CA ARG A 108 -7.58 24.14 -23.01
C ARG A 108 -6.14 23.90 -22.56
N ARG A 109 -5.87 23.62 -21.29
CA ARG A 109 -4.53 23.24 -20.77
C ARG A 109 -4.05 21.91 -21.36
N LYS A 110 -4.97 20.98 -21.62
CA LYS A 110 -4.67 19.72 -22.33
C LYS A 110 -4.33 19.90 -23.83
N GLY A 111 -4.45 21.11 -24.37
CA GLY A 111 -4.07 21.45 -25.74
C GLY A 111 -5.19 21.58 -26.74
N PHE A 112 -6.46 21.34 -26.34
CA PHE A 112 -7.61 21.50 -27.25
C PHE A 112 -7.90 22.97 -27.51
N ARG A 113 -8.37 23.31 -28.73
CA ARG A 113 -8.64 24.70 -29.18
C ARG A 113 -9.84 24.76 -30.12
N GLY A 114 -10.45 25.94 -30.22
CA GLY A 114 -11.51 26.25 -31.20
C GLY A 114 -12.69 25.28 -31.13
N GLY A 115 -13.30 24.96 -32.26
CA GLY A 115 -14.48 24.10 -32.31
C GLY A 115 -14.34 22.71 -31.72
N MET A 116 -13.12 22.17 -31.65
CA MET A 116 -12.85 20.88 -30.98
C MET A 116 -13.01 21.02 -29.45
N LEU A 117 -12.50 22.11 -28.87
CA LEU A 117 -12.67 22.41 -27.46
C LEU A 117 -14.17 22.62 -27.13
N ASP A 118 -14.86 23.39 -27.95
CA ASP A 118 -16.30 23.66 -27.77
C ASP A 118 -17.09 22.34 -27.81
N GLY A 119 -16.86 21.51 -28.82
CA GLY A 119 -17.56 20.23 -28.98
C GLY A 119 -17.30 19.24 -27.83
N ILE A 120 -16.08 19.20 -27.27
CA ILE A 120 -15.78 18.36 -26.09
C ILE A 120 -16.53 18.86 -24.86
N VAL A 121 -16.46 20.16 -24.58
CA VAL A 121 -17.16 20.77 -23.43
C VAL A 121 -18.65 20.54 -23.54
N ASP A 122 -19.27 20.82 -24.72
CA ASP A 122 -20.67 20.60 -24.97
C ASP A 122 -21.08 19.13 -24.76
N HIS A 123 -20.27 18.20 -25.23
CA HIS A 123 -20.52 16.78 -25.05
C HIS A 123 -20.45 16.34 -23.58
N LEU A 124 -19.46 16.80 -22.84
CA LEU A 124 -19.27 16.41 -21.45
C LEU A 124 -20.37 17.03 -20.55
N THR A 125 -20.71 18.31 -20.78
CA THR A 125 -21.73 19.01 -19.98
C THR A 125 -23.18 18.70 -20.37
N ALA A 126 -23.41 17.92 -21.42
CA ALA A 126 -24.75 17.50 -21.83
C ALA A 126 -25.43 16.51 -20.89
N ASP A 127 -24.67 15.87 -20.01
CA ASP A 127 -25.14 14.90 -19.02
C ASP A 127 -24.42 15.15 -17.69
N GLU A 128 -25.17 15.28 -16.58
CA GLU A 128 -24.65 15.64 -15.26
C GLU A 128 -23.62 14.61 -14.76
N GLU A 129 -23.88 13.34 -14.94
CA GLU A 129 -22.97 12.28 -14.43
C GLU A 129 -21.67 12.22 -15.24
N ARG A 130 -21.74 12.42 -16.55
CA ARG A 130 -20.58 12.52 -17.42
C ARG A 130 -19.74 13.74 -17.09
N TRP A 131 -20.39 14.87 -16.81
CA TRP A 131 -19.73 16.09 -16.38
C TRP A 131 -19.00 15.87 -15.06
N LEU A 132 -19.70 15.36 -14.06
CA LEU A 132 -19.13 15.02 -12.76
C LEU A 132 -17.91 14.09 -12.89
N GLN A 133 -18.03 13.02 -13.68
CA GLN A 133 -16.90 12.10 -13.92
C GLN A 133 -15.71 12.80 -14.59
N ALA A 134 -15.96 13.72 -15.51
CA ALA A 134 -14.89 14.49 -16.15
C ALA A 134 -14.20 15.43 -15.16
N MET A 135 -14.92 16.13 -14.30
CA MET A 135 -14.36 17.00 -13.27
C MET A 135 -13.58 16.17 -12.24
N MET A 136 -14.18 15.11 -11.68
CA MET A 136 -13.51 14.23 -10.71
C MET A 136 -12.20 13.68 -11.23
N ARG A 137 -12.15 13.24 -12.49
CA ARG A 137 -10.94 12.70 -13.11
C ARG A 137 -9.92 13.77 -13.47
N ASP A 138 -10.37 14.85 -14.11
CA ASP A 138 -9.49 15.78 -14.83
C ASP A 138 -9.05 16.97 -13.97
N GLU A 139 -9.85 17.37 -12.99
CA GLU A 139 -9.55 18.41 -12.02
C GLU A 139 -8.96 17.83 -10.73
N HIS A 140 -9.68 16.87 -10.14
CA HIS A 140 -9.28 16.31 -8.85
C HIS A 140 -8.31 15.13 -8.96
N GLY A 141 -8.01 14.66 -10.19
CA GLY A 141 -7.11 13.53 -10.43
C GLY A 141 -7.65 12.20 -9.89
N MET A 142 -8.95 12.12 -9.63
CA MET A 142 -9.61 10.93 -9.12
C MET A 142 -10.06 10.05 -10.29
N VAL A 143 -9.31 8.98 -10.53
CA VAL A 143 -9.73 7.94 -11.46
C VAL A 143 -10.80 7.08 -10.77
N GLU A 144 -11.81 6.62 -11.52
CA GLU A 144 -12.72 5.55 -11.06
C GLU A 144 -11.91 4.28 -10.81
N GLU A 145 -11.28 4.20 -9.66
CA GLU A 145 -10.70 2.94 -9.20
C GLU A 145 -11.79 2.15 -8.47
N ASN A 146 -11.87 0.88 -8.80
CA ASN A 146 -12.72 -0.08 -8.09
C ASN A 146 -12.12 -0.29 -6.70
N HIS A 147 -12.45 0.61 -5.76
CA HIS A 147 -11.85 0.64 -4.43
C HIS A 147 -12.24 -0.63 -3.68
N ARG A 148 -11.24 -1.28 -3.13
CA ARG A 148 -11.46 -2.40 -2.22
C ARG A 148 -12.16 -1.91 -0.96
N HIS A 149 -12.94 -2.79 -0.36
CA HIS A 149 -13.62 -2.46 0.89
C HIS A 149 -12.57 -2.20 1.99
N PRO A 150 -12.67 -1.13 2.80
CA PRO A 150 -11.69 -0.77 3.83
C PRO A 150 -11.30 -1.93 4.77
N ILE A 151 -12.27 -2.78 5.14
CA ILE A 151 -12.02 -3.99 5.95
C ILE A 151 -11.04 -4.94 5.24
N THR A 152 -11.13 -5.09 3.94
CA THR A 152 -10.24 -5.98 3.17
C THR A 152 -8.81 -5.45 3.20
N ASP A 153 -8.62 -4.14 3.05
CA ASP A 153 -7.30 -3.50 3.11
C ASP A 153 -6.69 -3.63 4.52
N GLY A 154 -7.50 -3.37 5.55
CA GLY A 154 -7.08 -3.56 6.93
C GLY A 154 -6.65 -4.99 7.22
N LEU A 155 -7.46 -5.98 6.87
CA LEU A 155 -7.14 -7.40 7.08
C LEU A 155 -5.90 -7.82 6.30
N LEU A 156 -5.75 -7.37 5.06
CA LEU A 156 -4.61 -7.72 4.22
C LEU A 156 -3.30 -7.24 4.84
N VAL A 157 -3.24 -5.97 5.27
CA VAL A 157 -2.04 -5.37 5.88
C VAL A 157 -1.73 -6.03 7.22
N GLY A 158 -2.75 -6.21 8.08
CA GLY A 158 -2.56 -6.81 9.41
C GLY A 158 -2.12 -8.26 9.35
N LEU A 159 -2.72 -9.08 8.48
CA LEU A 159 -2.32 -10.48 8.28
C LEU A 159 -0.93 -10.60 7.67
N ALA A 160 -0.58 -9.70 6.74
CA ALA A 160 0.77 -9.64 6.18
C ALA A 160 1.81 -9.31 7.27
N PHE A 161 1.51 -8.37 8.18
CA PHE A 161 2.35 -8.06 9.34
C PHE A 161 2.56 -9.29 10.21
N VAL A 162 1.49 -9.97 10.62
CA VAL A 162 1.57 -11.19 11.44
C VAL A 162 2.41 -12.26 10.75
N ALA A 163 2.20 -12.48 9.44
CA ALA A 163 2.97 -13.45 8.68
C ALA A 163 4.46 -13.09 8.65
N GLY A 164 4.80 -11.81 8.49
CA GLY A 164 6.18 -11.32 8.57
C GLY A 164 6.78 -11.47 9.97
N GLY A 165 6.03 -11.04 10.99
CA GLY A 165 6.48 -11.03 12.39
C GLY A 165 6.71 -12.40 13.00
N ILE A 166 5.97 -13.43 12.56
CA ILE A 166 6.19 -14.80 13.04
C ILE A 166 7.58 -15.34 12.63
N ILE A 167 8.12 -14.93 11.49
CA ILE A 167 9.38 -15.49 10.95
C ILE A 167 10.55 -15.30 11.90
N PRO A 168 10.88 -14.13 12.42
CA PRO A 168 11.97 -13.96 13.37
C PRO A 168 11.73 -14.64 14.74
N VAL A 169 10.48 -15.00 15.07
CA VAL A 169 10.15 -15.74 16.32
C VAL A 169 10.45 -17.24 16.19
N LEU A 170 10.36 -17.81 14.99
CA LEU A 170 10.49 -19.26 14.76
C LEU A 170 11.73 -19.91 15.39
N PRO A 171 12.94 -19.33 15.32
CA PRO A 171 14.12 -19.93 15.93
C PRO A 171 14.01 -20.07 17.45
N TYR A 172 13.27 -19.21 18.11
CA TYR A 172 13.05 -19.28 19.56
C TYR A 172 12.06 -20.37 19.99
N LEU A 173 11.31 -20.93 19.05
CA LEU A 173 10.42 -22.08 19.26
C LEU A 173 11.12 -23.42 19.04
N LEU A 174 12.35 -23.40 18.52
CA LEU A 174 13.14 -24.59 18.16
C LEU A 174 14.30 -24.79 19.16
N PRO A 175 14.71 -26.01 19.43
CA PRO A 175 15.86 -26.30 20.31
C PRO A 175 17.19 -26.10 19.57
N VAL A 176 17.44 -24.90 19.07
CA VAL A 176 18.70 -24.53 18.38
C VAL A 176 19.55 -23.61 19.25
N PRO A 177 20.89 -23.68 19.20
CA PRO A 177 21.72 -22.71 19.90
C PRO A 177 21.73 -21.37 19.18
N TYR A 178 22.09 -20.30 19.90
CA TYR A 178 22.25 -18.94 19.32
C TYR A 178 21.00 -18.39 18.61
N HIS A 179 19.83 -18.49 19.22
CA HIS A 179 18.54 -18.03 18.69
C HIS A 179 18.57 -16.63 17.99
N PRO A 180 19.22 -15.57 18.55
CA PRO A 180 19.28 -14.27 17.90
C PRO A 180 19.95 -14.32 16.52
N VAL A 181 20.99 -15.13 16.37
CA VAL A 181 21.68 -15.28 15.08
C VAL A 181 20.80 -15.96 14.06
N TRP A 182 20.11 -17.03 14.43
CA TRP A 182 19.18 -17.73 13.54
C TRP A 182 17.97 -16.89 13.20
N SER A 183 17.47 -16.07 14.15
CA SER A 183 16.41 -15.10 13.91
C SER A 183 16.81 -14.08 12.83
N TYR A 184 18.01 -13.51 12.94
CA TYR A 184 18.55 -12.61 11.92
C TYR A 184 18.72 -13.33 10.57
N VAL A 185 19.37 -14.51 10.55
CA VAL A 185 19.63 -15.25 9.31
C VAL A 185 18.33 -15.61 8.59
N LEU A 186 17.33 -16.12 9.30
CA LEU A 186 16.05 -16.49 8.72
C LEU A 186 15.30 -15.24 8.17
N THR A 187 15.31 -14.15 8.93
CA THR A 187 14.70 -12.88 8.49
C THR A 187 15.42 -12.31 7.28
N ALA A 188 16.77 -12.33 7.26
CA ALA A 188 17.56 -11.85 6.13
C ALA A 188 17.32 -12.68 4.86
N LEU A 189 17.26 -14.00 4.98
CA LEU A 189 16.92 -14.87 3.85
C LEU A 189 15.51 -14.59 3.31
N THR A 190 14.54 -14.44 4.21
CA THR A 190 13.16 -14.08 3.83
C THR A 190 13.13 -12.73 3.13
N ALA A 191 13.81 -11.73 3.65
CA ALA A 191 13.92 -10.40 3.05
C ALA A 191 14.54 -10.45 1.64
N LEU A 192 15.59 -11.25 1.44
CA LEU A 192 16.20 -11.47 0.12
C LEU A 192 15.23 -12.10 -0.86
N VAL A 193 14.50 -13.14 -0.44
CA VAL A 193 13.49 -13.81 -1.29
C VAL A 193 12.36 -12.86 -1.65
N PHE A 194 11.80 -12.16 -0.68
CA PHE A 194 10.72 -11.18 -0.93
C PHE A 194 11.18 -10.01 -1.79
N GLY A 195 12.37 -9.48 -1.53
CA GLY A 195 12.95 -8.43 -2.35
C GLY A 195 13.17 -8.88 -3.80
N ALA A 196 13.61 -10.11 -4.01
CA ALA A 196 13.75 -10.70 -5.35
C ALA A 196 12.39 -10.95 -6.02
N LEU A 197 11.38 -11.46 -5.28
CA LEU A 197 10.02 -11.69 -5.82
C LEU A 197 9.34 -10.39 -6.22
N LYS A 198 9.48 -9.33 -5.41
CA LYS A 198 8.95 -8.00 -5.73
C LYS A 198 9.43 -7.49 -7.08
N SER A 199 10.66 -7.83 -7.48
CA SER A 199 11.22 -7.37 -8.76
C SER A 199 10.46 -7.89 -9.98
N ARG A 200 9.70 -9.00 -9.86
CA ARG A 200 8.86 -9.52 -10.95
C ARG A 200 7.70 -8.58 -11.30
N TYR A 201 7.35 -7.69 -10.38
CA TYR A 201 6.27 -6.71 -10.54
C TYR A 201 6.78 -5.27 -10.64
N THR A 202 8.12 -5.09 -10.68
CA THR A 202 8.75 -3.78 -10.81
C THR A 202 9.87 -3.85 -11.86
N LEU A 203 10.19 -2.72 -12.48
CA LEU A 203 11.27 -2.62 -13.47
C LEU A 203 12.69 -2.68 -12.86
N ARG A 204 12.81 -3.02 -11.57
CA ARG A 204 14.11 -3.10 -10.88
C ARG A 204 14.72 -4.50 -11.00
N SER A 205 16.05 -4.56 -11.02
CA SER A 205 16.74 -5.86 -11.01
C SER A 205 16.52 -6.60 -9.67
N PRO A 206 16.37 -7.94 -9.69
CA PRO A 206 16.17 -8.75 -8.49
C PRO A 206 17.23 -8.52 -7.42
N GLN A 207 18.48 -8.38 -7.83
CA GLN A 207 19.62 -8.18 -6.91
C GLN A 207 19.53 -6.85 -6.15
N ARG A 208 19.18 -5.74 -6.84
CA ARG A 208 19.03 -4.43 -6.20
C ARG A 208 17.86 -4.40 -5.24
N SER A 209 16.74 -5.03 -5.62
CA SER A 209 15.56 -5.11 -4.78
C SER A 209 15.82 -5.97 -3.54
N ALA A 210 16.44 -7.13 -3.69
CA ALA A 210 16.83 -8.00 -2.58
C ALA A 210 17.81 -7.31 -1.62
N LEU A 211 18.85 -6.65 -2.17
CA LEU A 211 19.83 -5.91 -1.36
C LEU A 211 19.17 -4.77 -0.55
N GLN A 212 18.21 -4.06 -1.14
CA GLN A 212 17.47 -3.01 -0.42
C GLN A 212 16.77 -3.55 0.83
N PHE A 213 16.08 -4.70 0.71
CA PHE A 213 15.43 -5.34 1.86
C PHE A 213 16.43 -5.81 2.90
N LEU A 214 17.54 -6.42 2.47
CA LEU A 214 18.60 -6.87 3.38
C LEU A 214 19.20 -5.69 4.17
N ILE A 215 19.45 -4.57 3.53
CA ILE A 215 19.95 -3.36 4.19
C ILE A 215 18.99 -2.90 5.28
N VAL A 216 17.68 -2.83 4.99
CA VAL A 216 16.65 -2.42 5.97
C VAL A 216 16.65 -3.36 7.18
N VAL A 217 16.66 -4.68 6.97
CA VAL A 217 16.70 -5.68 8.04
C VAL A 217 17.98 -5.54 8.86
N THR A 218 19.13 -5.34 8.21
CA THR A 218 20.43 -5.20 8.90
C THR A 218 20.48 -3.94 9.74
N ILE A 219 20.03 -2.81 9.22
CA ILE A 219 19.94 -1.55 10.00
C ILE A 219 19.04 -1.75 11.22
N GLY A 220 17.84 -2.33 11.04
CA GLY A 220 16.94 -2.63 12.14
C GLY A 220 17.62 -3.52 13.22
N THR A 221 18.32 -4.57 12.79
CA THR A 221 19.03 -5.48 13.71
C THR A 221 20.11 -4.76 14.51
N VAL A 222 20.92 -3.94 13.86
CA VAL A 222 22.01 -3.17 14.51
C VAL A 222 21.44 -2.20 15.53
N VAL A 223 20.39 -1.48 15.17
CA VAL A 223 19.70 -0.53 16.07
C VAL A 223 19.08 -1.29 17.25
N GLY A 224 18.37 -2.38 17.01
CA GLY A 224 17.72 -3.18 18.06
C GLY A 224 18.73 -3.78 19.03
N ALA A 225 19.82 -4.38 18.52
CA ALA A 225 20.89 -4.93 19.35
C ALA A 225 21.59 -3.83 20.17
N GLY A 226 21.86 -2.68 19.56
CA GLY A 226 22.45 -1.53 20.26
C GLY A 226 21.57 -1.01 21.39
N LEU A 227 20.26 -0.89 21.16
CA LEU A 227 19.30 -0.51 22.19
C LEU A 227 19.21 -1.57 23.30
N GLY A 228 19.18 -2.86 22.94
CA GLY A 228 19.16 -3.95 23.93
C GLY A 228 20.38 -3.93 24.86
N LEU A 229 21.58 -3.68 24.30
CA LEU A 229 22.81 -3.51 25.10
C LEU A 229 22.77 -2.28 26.00
N ALA A 230 22.30 -1.16 25.48
CA ALA A 230 22.19 0.08 26.25
C ALA A 230 21.21 -0.06 27.44
N LEU A 231 20.07 -0.70 27.22
CA LEU A 231 19.08 -0.94 28.27
C LEU A 231 19.53 -1.99 29.29
N HIS A 232 20.38 -2.93 28.91
CA HIS A 232 20.95 -3.92 29.83
C HIS A 232 21.99 -3.29 30.80
N ALA A 233 22.59 -2.17 30.39
CA ALA A 233 23.60 -1.47 31.18
C ALA A 233 23.02 -0.51 32.24
N VAL A 234 21.68 -0.31 32.21
CA VAL A 234 20.91 0.51 33.18
C VAL A 234 20.27 -0.37 34.23
#